data_5c25ba96dee4a24fece19cbdc242a136
#
_entry.id   5c25ba96dee4a24fece19cbdc242a136
#
_cell.length_a   1.000
_cell.length_b   1.000
_cell.length_c   1.000
_cell.angle_alpha   90.00
_cell.angle_beta   90.00
_cell.angle_gamma   90.00
#
_symmetry.space_group_name_H-M   'P 1'
#
loop_
_entity.id
_entity.type
_entity.pdbx_description
1 polymer ?
#
loop_
_entity_poly.entity_id
_entity_poly.type
_entity_poly.pdbx_seq_one_letter_code
_entity_poly.pdbx_strand_id
1 'polypeptide(L)'
;AGKSICYQIPVLCKKGIGIVISPLIALMQDQVKDLKAKNINAINLGGEIDFYTQQRIYKDIQAGIYSFIYCSPEKLAQKNFQDFLQTIPIQLIAIDEAHCISQWGYDFRPSYRKLDVIKKLFPSIPVLAMTASAIPMVQEDMIKQLQLKNPTVITSSFLRPNLSYAVKKVAVKLHSVRSILSQTKGSTIIYCGTRNNVSQLTQLLKAYKFSVEEYHAGLPIALRKTVQESWMNNQIQIVVCTSAFGMGINKPDVRTVIHYDIPGSIEQYYQEAGRAGRDGKAAEAILMYQPSDWEYWEALQNKKFPPIEVIKKIYQHLADFVQLPIGMGEQDQFPFDFEQFCLVFDLDKTIARNALQWIAQEGHVKFSEASFKPSMVQVLGDRHSLEQFEKNNVIPGTVLQTLLRTYGGILDSPQMIQEQLLAELVQRDIYFIQKQLIYLAELGLIHYHQKENQPIVQFNWNRTSAEFMKLDLDQYTARKKAFLERIKAFTQYIQDAHLDCRSQYLARYFGEKSPISCNICDICTSTKD
;
A
#
# COMPACT_ATOMS: atom_id res chain seq x y z
N ALA A 1 19.31 -3.38 -3.26
CA ALA A 1 19.41 -4.31 -4.41
C ALA A 1 19.99 -5.64 -3.92
N GLY A 2 19.63 -6.75 -4.60
CA GLY A 2 20.23 -8.06 -4.28
C GLY A 2 19.53 -8.91 -3.22
N LYS A 3 18.51 -8.44 -2.51
CA LYS A 3 17.79 -9.23 -1.50
C LYS A 3 17.32 -10.61 -2.02
N SER A 4 16.74 -10.65 -3.21
CA SER A 4 16.24 -11.91 -3.79
C SER A 4 17.35 -12.94 -4.05
N ILE A 5 18.54 -12.48 -4.43
CA ILE A 5 19.69 -13.35 -4.69
C ILE A 5 20.15 -14.06 -3.39
N CYS A 6 19.98 -13.42 -2.23
CA CYS A 6 20.39 -13.99 -0.94
C CYS A 6 19.64 -15.29 -0.57
N TYR A 7 18.41 -15.48 -1.05
CA TYR A 7 17.70 -16.74 -0.84
C TYR A 7 17.69 -17.62 -2.10
N GLN A 8 17.80 -17.02 -3.29
CA GLN A 8 17.78 -17.80 -4.54
C GLN A 8 19.02 -18.69 -4.67
N ILE A 9 20.22 -18.13 -4.46
CA ILE A 9 21.46 -18.89 -4.60
C ILE A 9 21.54 -20.09 -3.63
N PRO A 10 21.32 -19.94 -2.31
CA PRO A 10 21.39 -21.07 -1.38
C PRO A 10 20.43 -22.21 -1.73
N VAL A 11 19.22 -21.87 -2.19
CA VAL A 11 18.23 -22.88 -2.59
C VAL A 11 18.65 -23.61 -3.87
N LEU A 12 19.20 -22.89 -4.84
CA LEU A 12 19.65 -23.49 -6.09
C LEU A 12 20.92 -24.34 -5.97
N CYS A 13 21.78 -24.00 -4.99
CA CYS A 13 23.01 -24.77 -4.72
C CYS A 13 22.79 -26.09 -3.98
N LYS A 14 21.62 -26.30 -3.41
CA LYS A 14 21.29 -27.51 -2.65
C LYS A 14 19.99 -28.10 -3.21
N LYS A 15 19.72 -29.39 -2.92
CA LYS A 15 18.46 -30.03 -3.27
C LYS A 15 17.37 -29.67 -2.26
N GLY A 16 16.20 -29.21 -2.73
CA GLY A 16 15.06 -28.86 -1.90
C GLY A 16 14.31 -27.63 -2.42
N ILE A 17 13.32 -27.20 -1.67
CA ILE A 17 12.38 -26.14 -2.05
C ILE A 17 12.59 -24.92 -1.15
N GLY A 18 12.69 -23.73 -1.76
CA GLY A 18 12.66 -22.46 -1.05
C GLY A 18 11.22 -21.93 -0.91
N ILE A 19 10.79 -21.64 0.30
CA ILE A 19 9.52 -20.94 0.55
C ILE A 19 9.81 -19.45 0.67
N VAL A 20 9.10 -18.63 -0.11
CA VAL A 20 9.23 -17.17 -0.07
C VAL A 20 7.91 -16.57 0.35
N ILE A 21 7.90 -15.90 1.50
CA ILE A 21 6.72 -15.23 2.04
C ILE A 21 6.83 -13.75 1.74
N SER A 22 5.82 -13.21 1.04
CA SER A 22 5.79 -11.81 0.63
C SER A 22 4.39 -11.22 0.80
N PRO A 23 4.26 -9.92 1.13
CA PRO A 23 2.96 -9.30 1.40
C PRO A 23 2.16 -8.94 0.14
N LEU A 24 2.76 -9.08 -1.04
CA LEU A 24 2.21 -8.55 -2.28
C LEU A 24 2.20 -9.58 -3.40
N ILE A 25 0.99 -9.90 -3.84
CA ILE A 25 0.75 -10.86 -4.93
C ILE A 25 1.45 -10.40 -6.23
N ALA A 26 1.37 -9.11 -6.56
CA ALA A 26 2.00 -8.58 -7.76
C ALA A 26 3.53 -8.74 -7.75
N LEU A 27 4.18 -8.45 -6.61
CA LEU A 27 5.62 -8.66 -6.45
C LEU A 27 6.01 -10.13 -6.60
N MET A 28 5.23 -11.04 -6.01
CA MET A 28 5.44 -12.48 -6.16
C MET A 28 5.31 -12.93 -7.61
N GLN A 29 4.32 -12.39 -8.35
CA GLN A 29 4.14 -12.67 -9.78
C GLN A 29 5.35 -12.23 -10.61
N ASP A 30 5.85 -11.02 -10.38
CA ASP A 30 7.02 -10.49 -11.08
C ASP A 30 8.28 -11.32 -10.78
N GLN A 31 8.52 -11.69 -9.52
CA GLN A 31 9.66 -12.53 -9.14
C GLN A 31 9.57 -13.94 -9.76
N VAL A 32 8.37 -14.53 -9.79
CA VAL A 32 8.16 -15.82 -10.46
C VAL A 32 8.40 -15.72 -11.96
N LYS A 33 7.95 -14.62 -12.61
CA LYS A 33 8.21 -14.37 -14.03
C LYS A 33 9.72 -14.25 -14.32
N ASP A 34 10.44 -13.51 -13.48
CA ASP A 34 11.90 -13.34 -13.61
C ASP A 34 12.67 -14.66 -13.43
N LEU A 35 12.23 -15.52 -12.49
CA LEU A 35 12.82 -16.84 -12.31
C LEU A 35 12.56 -17.77 -13.51
N LYS A 36 11.32 -17.79 -14.01
CA LYS A 36 10.96 -18.58 -15.20
C LYS A 36 11.74 -18.13 -16.43
N ALA A 37 11.97 -16.83 -16.60
CA ALA A 37 12.81 -16.30 -17.69
C ALA A 37 14.28 -16.80 -17.62
N LYS A 38 14.73 -17.23 -16.43
CA LYS A 38 16.05 -17.83 -16.19
C LYS A 38 16.02 -19.35 -16.15
N ASN A 39 14.94 -19.98 -16.63
CA ASN A 39 14.69 -21.42 -16.60
C ASN A 39 14.68 -22.02 -15.17
N ILE A 40 14.28 -21.23 -14.16
CA ILE A 40 14.10 -21.68 -12.78
C ILE A 40 12.60 -21.81 -12.50
N ASN A 41 12.17 -23.04 -12.18
CA ASN A 41 10.76 -23.30 -11.92
C ASN A 41 10.34 -22.71 -10.56
N ALA A 42 9.42 -21.79 -10.60
CA ALA A 42 8.82 -21.16 -9.44
C ALA A 42 7.30 -21.01 -9.60
N ILE A 43 6.58 -21.04 -8.49
CA ILE A 43 5.13 -20.91 -8.47
C ILE A 43 4.67 -19.89 -7.43
N ASN A 44 3.62 -19.13 -7.76
CA ASN A 44 2.94 -18.21 -6.84
C ASN A 44 1.61 -18.81 -6.38
N LEU A 45 1.45 -19.02 -5.08
CA LEU A 45 0.24 -19.51 -4.41
C LEU A 45 -0.48 -18.40 -3.61
N GLY A 46 -0.14 -17.14 -3.86
CA GLY A 46 -0.67 -15.99 -3.12
C GLY A 46 -2.05 -15.50 -3.58
N GLY A 47 -2.62 -16.04 -4.66
CA GLY A 47 -3.94 -15.69 -5.17
C GLY A 47 -5.01 -16.74 -4.87
N GLU A 48 -6.24 -16.47 -5.27
CA GLU A 48 -7.30 -17.46 -5.28
C GLU A 48 -7.01 -18.49 -6.39
N ILE A 49 -6.99 -19.76 -6.01
CA ILE A 49 -6.76 -20.90 -6.89
C ILE A 49 -7.89 -21.89 -6.62
N ASP A 50 -8.56 -22.34 -7.66
CA ASP A 50 -9.60 -23.35 -7.52
C ASP A 50 -9.03 -24.67 -6.98
N PHE A 51 -9.90 -25.46 -6.37
CA PHE A 51 -9.51 -26.69 -5.66
C PHE A 51 -8.78 -27.69 -6.56
N TYR A 52 -9.24 -27.91 -7.80
CA TYR A 52 -8.65 -28.90 -8.69
C TYR A 52 -7.27 -28.48 -9.18
N THR A 53 -7.13 -27.22 -9.55
CA THR A 53 -5.83 -26.61 -9.91
C THR A 53 -4.86 -26.68 -8.74
N GLN A 54 -5.31 -26.38 -7.52
CA GLN A 54 -4.48 -26.46 -6.32
C GLN A 54 -3.98 -27.87 -6.08
N GLN A 55 -4.82 -28.90 -6.21
CA GLN A 55 -4.42 -30.30 -6.03
C GLN A 55 -3.37 -30.75 -7.06
N ARG A 56 -3.52 -30.30 -8.32
CA ARG A 56 -2.53 -30.57 -9.36
C ARG A 56 -1.20 -29.92 -9.02
N ILE A 57 -1.22 -28.66 -8.64
CA ILE A 57 -0.01 -27.92 -8.24
C ILE A 57 0.69 -28.61 -7.05
N TYR A 58 -0.04 -29.10 -6.08
CA TYR A 58 0.55 -29.79 -4.92
C TYR A 58 1.25 -31.09 -5.33
N LYS A 59 0.68 -31.85 -6.27
CA LYS A 59 1.34 -33.03 -6.84
C LYS A 59 2.63 -32.67 -7.59
N ASP A 60 2.59 -31.60 -8.39
CA ASP A 60 3.76 -31.11 -9.13
C ASP A 60 4.89 -30.65 -8.17
N ILE A 61 4.54 -30.02 -7.05
CA ILE A 61 5.50 -29.62 -6.01
C ILE A 61 6.10 -30.87 -5.34
N GLN A 62 5.30 -31.85 -4.98
CA GLN A 62 5.78 -33.12 -4.39
C GLN A 62 6.66 -33.91 -5.35
N ALA A 63 6.40 -33.83 -6.66
CA ALA A 63 7.25 -34.40 -7.71
C ALA A 63 8.58 -33.64 -7.92
N GLY A 64 8.82 -32.52 -7.19
CA GLY A 64 10.06 -31.76 -7.25
C GLY A 64 10.20 -30.88 -8.50
N ILE A 65 9.10 -30.56 -9.19
CA ILE A 65 9.10 -29.70 -10.37
C ILE A 65 9.52 -28.27 -10.05
N TYR A 66 9.17 -27.77 -8.84
CA TYR A 66 9.42 -26.38 -8.46
C TYR A 66 10.56 -26.26 -7.45
N SER A 67 11.45 -25.29 -7.69
CA SER A 67 12.51 -24.89 -6.76
C SER A 67 12.04 -23.84 -5.75
N PHE A 68 11.03 -23.03 -6.10
CA PHE A 68 10.52 -21.96 -5.25
C PHE A 68 8.99 -21.94 -5.21
N ILE A 69 8.47 -21.76 -3.99
CA ILE A 69 7.06 -21.50 -3.72
C ILE A 69 6.93 -20.13 -3.10
N TYR A 70 6.19 -19.24 -3.76
CA TYR A 70 5.83 -17.93 -3.23
C TYR A 70 4.43 -18.00 -2.64
N CYS A 71 4.26 -17.47 -1.42
CA CYS A 71 2.97 -17.42 -0.76
C CYS A 71 2.81 -16.15 0.10
N SER A 72 1.57 -15.80 0.38
CA SER A 72 1.26 -14.72 1.32
C SER A 72 1.24 -15.23 2.77
N PRO A 73 1.38 -14.35 3.78
CA PRO A 73 1.22 -14.71 5.18
C PRO A 73 -0.16 -15.33 5.49
N GLU A 74 -1.22 -14.84 4.80
CA GLU A 74 -2.58 -15.36 4.94
C GLU A 74 -2.68 -16.80 4.46
N LYS A 75 -2.02 -17.14 3.34
CA LYS A 75 -1.97 -18.51 2.82
C LYS A 75 -1.24 -19.43 3.81
N LEU A 76 -0.13 -18.97 4.36
CA LEU A 76 0.62 -19.74 5.35
C LEU A 76 -0.19 -19.97 6.65
N ALA A 77 -1.11 -19.08 7.00
CA ALA A 77 -1.97 -19.25 8.17
C ALA A 77 -3.04 -20.35 8.01
N GLN A 78 -3.27 -20.86 6.78
CA GLN A 78 -4.24 -21.92 6.51
C GLN A 78 -3.69 -23.28 6.95
N LYS A 79 -4.43 -23.99 7.80
CA LYS A 79 -4.00 -25.29 8.36
C LYS A 79 -3.67 -26.32 7.27
N ASN A 80 -4.56 -26.45 6.28
CA ASN A 80 -4.36 -27.39 5.17
C ASN A 80 -3.07 -27.11 4.38
N PHE A 81 -2.67 -25.83 4.26
CA PHE A 81 -1.43 -25.47 3.60
C PHE A 81 -0.20 -25.78 4.49
N GLN A 82 -0.31 -25.56 5.79
CA GLN A 82 0.75 -25.93 6.74
C GLN A 82 1.00 -27.45 6.73
N ASP A 83 -0.07 -28.25 6.73
CA ASP A 83 0.02 -29.72 6.68
C ASP A 83 0.67 -30.18 5.36
N PHE A 84 0.30 -29.56 4.23
CA PHE A 84 0.95 -29.81 2.95
C PHE A 84 2.44 -29.46 2.99
N LEU A 85 2.84 -28.32 3.54
CA LEU A 85 4.25 -27.91 3.62
C LEU A 85 5.12 -28.89 4.40
N GLN A 86 4.56 -29.62 5.35
CA GLN A 86 5.29 -30.66 6.09
C GLN A 86 5.58 -31.92 5.27
N THR A 87 4.93 -32.09 4.11
CA THR A 87 5.13 -33.24 3.22
C THR A 87 6.23 -33.04 2.18
N ILE A 88 6.82 -31.85 2.10
CA ILE A 88 7.81 -31.50 1.07
C ILE A 88 9.18 -31.14 1.68
N PRO A 89 10.29 -31.35 0.95
CA PRO A 89 11.64 -31.07 1.44
C PRO A 89 11.98 -29.58 1.41
N ILE A 90 11.54 -28.83 2.42
CA ILE A 90 11.83 -27.39 2.55
C ILE A 90 13.27 -27.22 3.01
N GLN A 91 14.01 -26.38 2.29
CA GLN A 91 15.42 -26.11 2.56
C GLN A 91 15.64 -24.75 3.22
N LEU A 92 14.86 -23.73 2.84
CA LEU A 92 14.99 -22.37 3.32
C LEU A 92 13.61 -21.70 3.33
N ILE A 93 13.34 -20.91 4.35
CA ILE A 93 12.17 -20.02 4.41
C ILE A 93 12.67 -18.58 4.37
N ALA A 94 12.33 -17.86 3.31
CA ALA A 94 12.64 -16.44 3.15
C ALA A 94 11.39 -15.60 3.45
N ILE A 95 11.54 -14.59 4.28
CA ILE A 95 10.49 -13.62 4.62
C ILE A 95 10.89 -12.28 4.02
N ASP A 96 10.24 -11.91 2.93
CA ASP A 96 10.46 -10.61 2.30
C ASP A 96 9.62 -9.53 2.96
N GLU A 97 10.10 -8.29 2.92
CA GLU A 97 9.53 -7.13 3.64
C GLU A 97 9.21 -7.47 5.12
N ALA A 98 10.14 -8.15 5.79
CA ALA A 98 9.94 -8.67 7.13
C ALA A 98 9.64 -7.59 8.18
N HIS A 99 9.91 -6.30 7.89
CA HIS A 99 9.54 -5.17 8.74
C HIS A 99 8.01 -5.07 8.95
N CYS A 100 7.21 -5.67 8.06
CA CYS A 100 5.74 -5.73 8.21
C CYS A 100 5.28 -6.50 9.46
N ILE A 101 6.13 -7.33 10.07
CA ILE A 101 5.81 -8.04 11.33
C ILE A 101 5.80 -7.10 12.53
N SER A 102 6.56 -6.02 12.46
CA SER A 102 6.75 -5.11 13.58
C SER A 102 5.66 -4.05 13.66
N GLN A 103 5.04 -3.96 14.82
CA GLN A 103 4.10 -2.87 15.11
C GLN A 103 4.77 -1.50 15.22
N TRP A 104 6.07 -1.48 15.41
CA TRP A 104 6.90 -0.29 15.43
C TRP A 104 7.29 0.17 14.03
N GLY A 105 7.00 -0.65 13.00
CA GLY A 105 7.24 -0.33 11.59
C GLY A 105 6.22 0.66 11.02
N TYR A 106 6.53 1.23 9.88
CA TYR A 106 5.62 2.14 9.15
C TYR A 106 4.53 1.39 8.36
N ASP A 107 4.76 0.12 7.98
CA ASP A 107 3.83 -0.75 7.22
C ASP A 107 3.55 -2.05 8.01
N PHE A 108 2.99 -1.90 9.21
CA PHE A 108 2.60 -3.06 10.02
C PHE A 108 1.43 -3.80 9.39
N ARG A 109 1.57 -5.13 9.27
CA ARG A 109 0.53 -6.02 8.76
C ARG A 109 0.21 -7.13 9.78
N PRO A 110 -1.02 -7.16 10.32
CA PRO A 110 -1.40 -8.17 11.33
C PRO A 110 -1.18 -9.62 10.89
N SER A 111 -1.32 -9.92 9.59
CA SER A 111 -1.08 -11.25 9.03
C SER A 111 0.37 -11.74 9.21
N TYR A 112 1.34 -10.82 9.23
CA TYR A 112 2.75 -11.17 9.50
C TYR A 112 3.00 -11.67 10.92
N ARG A 113 2.18 -11.33 11.91
CA ARG A 113 2.29 -11.89 13.25
C ARG A 113 2.07 -13.40 13.29
N LYS A 114 1.28 -13.94 12.36
CA LYS A 114 1.03 -15.37 12.25
C LYS A 114 2.25 -16.16 11.75
N LEU A 115 3.34 -15.47 11.38
CA LEU A 115 4.59 -16.11 10.96
C LEU A 115 5.38 -16.73 12.12
N ASP A 116 5.01 -16.47 13.37
CA ASP A 116 5.55 -17.17 14.54
C ASP A 116 5.39 -18.70 14.46
N VAL A 117 4.37 -19.17 13.72
CA VAL A 117 4.11 -20.59 13.46
C VAL A 117 5.25 -21.28 12.69
N ILE A 118 6.04 -20.52 11.90
CA ILE A 118 7.14 -21.08 11.09
C ILE A 118 8.14 -21.85 11.94
N LYS A 119 8.59 -21.25 13.05
CA LYS A 119 9.56 -21.91 13.94
C LYS A 119 8.98 -23.09 14.71
N LYS A 120 7.67 -23.13 14.93
CA LYS A 120 6.97 -24.26 15.53
C LYS A 120 6.86 -25.43 14.55
N LEU A 121 6.52 -25.15 13.29
CA LEU A 121 6.36 -26.17 12.24
C LEU A 121 7.70 -26.66 11.68
N PHE A 122 8.69 -25.78 11.57
CA PHE A 122 9.97 -26.02 10.91
C PHE A 122 11.15 -25.58 11.79
N PRO A 123 11.38 -26.21 12.95
CA PRO A 123 12.38 -25.76 13.93
C PRO A 123 13.82 -25.84 13.40
N SER A 124 14.11 -26.78 12.50
CA SER A 124 15.44 -27.00 11.91
C SER A 124 15.69 -26.26 10.60
N ILE A 125 14.64 -25.71 9.97
CA ILE A 125 14.79 -25.04 8.69
C ILE A 125 15.37 -23.60 8.92
N PRO A 126 16.39 -23.18 8.16
CA PRO A 126 16.91 -21.81 8.20
C PRO A 126 15.82 -20.82 7.78
N VAL A 127 15.73 -19.71 8.52
CA VAL A 127 14.84 -18.59 8.21
C VAL A 127 15.70 -17.37 7.85
N LEU A 128 15.42 -16.76 6.72
CA LEU A 128 16.05 -15.52 6.25
C LEU A 128 15.01 -14.40 6.21
N ALA A 129 15.06 -13.48 7.17
CA ALA A 129 14.22 -12.30 7.20
C ALA A 129 14.92 -11.12 6.51
N MET A 130 14.27 -10.49 5.55
CA MET A 130 14.86 -9.44 4.73
C MET A 130 13.97 -8.20 4.71
N THR A 131 14.62 -7.05 4.77
CA THR A 131 13.95 -5.75 4.62
C THR A 131 14.94 -4.73 4.05
N ALA A 132 14.40 -3.64 3.47
CA ALA A 132 15.21 -2.53 2.96
C ALA A 132 15.30 -1.34 3.93
N SER A 133 14.38 -1.24 4.90
CA SER A 133 14.15 -0.01 5.67
C SER A 133 13.71 -0.29 7.10
N ALA A 134 14.51 -1.05 7.85
CA ALA A 134 14.26 -1.30 9.26
C ALA A 134 15.22 -0.51 10.15
N ILE A 135 14.69 0.36 11.00
CA ILE A 135 15.43 1.00 12.08
C ILE A 135 15.79 -0.03 13.17
N PRO A 136 16.79 0.21 14.04
CA PRO A 136 17.23 -0.77 15.05
C PRO A 136 16.09 -1.36 15.89
N MET A 137 15.17 -0.54 16.38
CA MET A 137 13.98 -1.00 17.13
C MET A 137 13.13 -1.99 16.35
N VAL A 138 12.93 -1.77 15.04
CA VAL A 138 12.19 -2.68 14.17
C VAL A 138 12.95 -3.98 13.95
N GLN A 139 14.27 -3.93 13.82
CA GLN A 139 15.11 -5.12 13.68
C GLN A 139 15.05 -6.02 14.92
N GLU A 140 15.12 -5.44 16.12
CA GLU A 140 15.00 -6.16 17.40
C GLU A 140 13.61 -6.81 17.54
N ASP A 141 12.55 -6.06 17.19
CA ASP A 141 11.19 -6.59 17.24
C ASP A 141 10.97 -7.73 16.21
N MET A 142 11.50 -7.61 15.00
CA MET A 142 11.51 -8.69 14.00
C MET A 142 12.14 -9.98 14.55
N ILE A 143 13.29 -9.88 15.18
CA ILE A 143 14.00 -11.03 15.81
C ILE A 143 13.09 -11.68 16.86
N LYS A 144 12.49 -10.87 17.73
CA LYS A 144 11.59 -11.32 18.79
C LYS A 144 10.32 -11.99 18.25
N GLN A 145 9.62 -11.33 17.31
CA GLN A 145 8.35 -11.84 16.76
C GLN A 145 8.55 -13.12 15.94
N LEU A 146 9.63 -13.23 15.19
CA LEU A 146 9.98 -14.43 14.44
C LEU A 146 10.63 -15.51 15.29
N GLN A 147 10.83 -15.28 16.59
CA GLN A 147 11.48 -16.22 17.54
C GLN A 147 12.84 -16.73 17.04
N LEU A 148 13.63 -15.85 16.40
CA LEU A 148 14.95 -16.21 15.88
C LEU A 148 15.95 -16.35 17.03
N LYS A 149 16.54 -17.54 17.18
CA LYS A 149 17.56 -17.82 18.20
C LYS A 149 18.94 -17.50 17.64
N ASN A 150 19.68 -16.61 18.31
CA ASN A 150 21.04 -16.18 17.92
C ASN A 150 21.19 -15.86 16.42
N PRO A 151 20.34 -14.96 15.85
CA PRO A 151 20.40 -14.66 14.43
C PRO A 151 21.66 -13.88 14.08
N THR A 152 22.23 -14.15 12.92
CA THR A 152 23.25 -13.28 12.33
C THR A 152 22.54 -12.09 11.67
N VAL A 153 22.81 -10.89 12.14
CA VAL A 153 22.29 -9.66 11.56
C VAL A 153 23.31 -9.07 10.59
N ILE A 154 22.94 -8.97 9.32
CA ILE A 154 23.79 -8.41 8.27
C ILE A 154 23.17 -7.10 7.80
N THR A 155 23.89 -6.00 7.98
CA THR A 155 23.46 -4.67 7.56
C THR A 155 24.44 -4.14 6.52
N SER A 156 23.93 -3.70 5.38
CA SER A 156 24.71 -2.95 4.39
C SER A 156 24.51 -1.45 4.60
N SER A 157 25.45 -0.63 4.11
CA SER A 157 25.31 0.82 4.17
C SER A 157 24.03 1.30 3.49
N PHE A 158 23.38 2.28 4.09
CA PHE A 158 22.21 3.00 3.55
C PHE A 158 22.62 4.12 2.58
N LEU A 159 23.92 4.40 2.47
CA LEU A 159 24.43 5.41 1.55
C LEU A 159 24.31 4.93 0.09
N ARG A 160 23.91 5.83 -0.77
CA ARG A 160 23.81 5.63 -2.21
C ARG A 160 24.70 6.67 -2.90
N PRO A 161 25.94 6.34 -3.26
CA PRO A 161 26.91 7.33 -3.76
C PRO A 161 26.51 7.98 -5.10
N ASN A 162 25.58 7.35 -5.82
CA ASN A 162 25.09 7.83 -7.10
C ASN A 162 23.72 8.52 -7.01
N LEU A 163 23.11 8.62 -5.82
CA LEU A 163 21.77 9.18 -5.60
C LEU A 163 21.86 10.48 -4.81
N SER A 164 21.58 11.60 -5.47
CA SER A 164 21.46 12.92 -4.83
C SER A 164 20.08 13.08 -4.21
N TYR A 165 20.02 13.61 -3.01
CA TYR A 165 18.77 13.99 -2.33
C TYR A 165 18.66 15.51 -2.27
N ALA A 166 17.48 16.05 -2.58
CA ALA A 166 17.18 17.46 -2.46
C ALA A 166 15.81 17.69 -1.83
N VAL A 167 15.69 18.71 -0.99
CA VAL A 167 14.41 19.18 -0.44
C VAL A 167 14.21 20.61 -0.86
N LYS A 168 13.10 20.88 -1.56
CA LYS A 168 12.80 22.20 -2.13
C LYS A 168 11.50 22.77 -1.58
N LYS A 169 11.59 23.87 -0.85
CA LYS A 169 10.43 24.71 -0.56
C LYS A 169 10.10 25.53 -1.81
N VAL A 170 8.91 25.37 -2.35
CA VAL A 170 8.52 25.95 -3.64
C VAL A 170 7.26 26.82 -3.53
N ALA A 171 7.17 27.88 -4.32
CA ALA A 171 5.96 28.71 -4.36
C ALA A 171 4.87 28.06 -5.22
N VAL A 172 5.25 27.47 -6.37
CA VAL A 172 4.33 26.81 -7.30
C VAL A 172 4.93 25.47 -7.74
N LYS A 173 4.37 24.37 -7.22
CA LYS A 173 4.88 23.00 -7.50
C LYS A 173 4.92 22.67 -8.99
N LEU A 174 3.85 22.98 -9.74
CA LEU A 174 3.77 22.65 -11.16
C LEU A 174 4.91 23.31 -11.96
N HIS A 175 5.23 24.55 -11.66
CA HIS A 175 6.33 25.25 -12.31
C HIS A 175 7.67 24.56 -12.05
N SER A 176 7.92 24.20 -10.79
CA SER A 176 9.14 23.49 -10.38
C SER A 176 9.24 22.10 -11.02
N VAL A 177 8.13 21.33 -11.07
CA VAL A 177 8.09 20.02 -11.75
C VAL A 177 8.45 20.19 -13.23
N ARG A 178 7.84 21.14 -13.94
CA ARG A 178 8.13 21.39 -15.36
C ARG A 178 9.59 21.75 -15.59
N SER A 179 10.16 22.63 -14.77
CA SER A 179 11.57 23.01 -14.86
C SER A 179 12.50 21.80 -14.69
N ILE A 180 12.22 20.93 -13.72
CA ILE A 180 12.99 19.70 -13.50
C ILE A 180 12.85 18.76 -14.70
N LEU A 181 11.62 18.51 -15.15
CA LEU A 181 11.35 17.58 -16.25
C LEU A 181 11.97 18.02 -17.57
N SER A 182 12.04 19.33 -17.84
CA SER A 182 12.68 19.86 -19.05
C SER A 182 14.21 19.62 -19.08
N GLN A 183 14.83 19.45 -17.92
CA GLN A 183 16.27 19.18 -17.77
C GLN A 183 16.58 17.70 -17.64
N THR A 184 15.59 16.87 -17.26
CA THR A 184 15.77 15.45 -17.01
C THR A 184 15.78 14.65 -18.30
N LYS A 185 16.88 13.92 -18.54
CA LYS A 185 16.98 12.93 -19.61
C LYS A 185 16.84 11.53 -19.02
N GLY A 186 15.71 10.86 -19.24
CA GLY A 186 15.47 9.49 -18.75
C GLY A 186 14.15 9.33 -18.00
N SER A 187 13.93 8.14 -17.47
CA SER A 187 12.68 7.78 -16.81
C SER A 187 12.53 8.51 -15.48
N THR A 188 11.31 8.99 -15.23
CA THR A 188 10.94 9.75 -14.02
C THR A 188 9.73 9.14 -13.34
N ILE A 189 9.74 9.13 -12.02
CA ILE A 189 8.58 8.80 -11.17
C ILE A 189 8.20 10.04 -10.37
N ILE A 190 6.91 10.39 -10.35
CA ILE A 190 6.38 11.48 -9.53
C ILE A 190 5.36 10.90 -8.54
N TYR A 191 5.67 10.97 -7.25
CA TYR A 191 4.81 10.49 -6.19
C TYR A 191 3.87 11.57 -5.68
N CYS A 192 2.57 11.28 -5.67
CA CYS A 192 1.52 12.11 -5.10
C CYS A 192 0.83 11.38 -3.93
N GLY A 193 0.32 12.15 -2.98
CA GLY A 193 -0.35 11.63 -1.78
C GLY A 193 -1.75 11.08 -2.04
N THR A 194 -2.45 11.57 -3.08
CA THR A 194 -3.84 11.19 -3.39
C THR A 194 -4.01 10.83 -4.86
N ARG A 195 -5.04 10.01 -5.16
CA ARG A 195 -5.41 9.67 -6.54
C ARG A 195 -5.78 10.92 -7.34
N ASN A 196 -6.49 11.84 -6.71
CA ASN A 196 -6.93 13.08 -7.34
C ASN A 196 -5.73 13.94 -7.78
N ASN A 197 -4.72 14.10 -6.91
CA ASN A 197 -3.48 14.81 -7.27
C ASN A 197 -2.74 14.11 -8.43
N VAL A 198 -2.76 12.77 -8.47
CA VAL A 198 -2.17 11.99 -9.57
C VAL A 198 -2.85 12.35 -10.89
N SER A 199 -4.18 12.25 -10.96
CA SER A 199 -4.92 12.51 -12.19
C SER A 199 -4.81 13.96 -12.64
N GLN A 200 -4.95 14.92 -11.72
CA GLN A 200 -4.81 16.35 -12.03
C GLN A 200 -3.41 16.68 -12.56
N LEU A 201 -2.37 16.22 -11.88
CA LEU A 201 -1.00 16.49 -12.32
C LEU A 201 -0.69 15.84 -13.68
N THR A 202 -1.19 14.63 -13.91
CA THR A 202 -1.03 13.93 -15.19
C THR A 202 -1.68 14.71 -16.33
N GLN A 203 -2.92 15.18 -16.16
CA GLN A 203 -3.63 15.98 -17.16
C GLN A 203 -2.86 17.27 -17.48
N LEU A 204 -2.39 17.99 -16.44
CA LEU A 204 -1.61 19.20 -16.62
C LEU A 204 -0.30 18.94 -17.38
N LEU A 205 0.42 17.87 -17.05
CA LEU A 205 1.66 17.52 -17.75
C LEU A 205 1.43 17.07 -19.19
N LYS A 206 0.32 16.35 -19.48
CA LYS A 206 -0.11 16.02 -20.84
C LYS A 206 -0.40 17.29 -21.67
N ALA A 207 -1.06 18.28 -21.09
CA ALA A 207 -1.32 19.56 -21.73
C ALA A 207 -0.01 20.31 -22.11
N TYR A 208 1.06 20.12 -21.34
CA TYR A 208 2.40 20.59 -21.65
C TYR A 208 3.20 19.65 -22.57
N LYS A 209 2.56 18.64 -23.18
CA LYS A 209 3.15 17.69 -24.14
C LYS A 209 4.25 16.79 -23.55
N PHE A 210 4.26 16.55 -22.24
CA PHE A 210 5.13 15.53 -21.67
C PHE A 210 4.59 14.11 -21.95
N SER A 211 5.49 13.15 -22.16
CA SER A 211 5.14 11.72 -22.26
C SER A 211 4.92 11.16 -20.85
N VAL A 212 3.66 11.19 -20.39
CA VAL A 212 3.29 10.89 -19.00
C VAL A 212 2.01 10.06 -18.93
N GLU A 213 1.98 9.11 -17.98
CA GLU A 213 0.77 8.35 -17.61
C GLU A 213 0.60 8.28 -16.09
N GLU A 214 -0.65 8.08 -15.67
CA GLU A 214 -1.00 7.93 -14.26
C GLU A 214 -0.97 6.47 -13.79
N TYR A 215 -0.68 6.27 -12.50
CA TYR A 215 -0.74 4.95 -11.89
C TYR A 215 -1.18 5.02 -10.43
N HIS A 216 -2.31 4.39 -10.12
CA HIS A 216 -2.81 4.26 -8.75
C HIS A 216 -3.70 3.01 -8.60
N ALA A 217 -3.97 2.59 -7.36
CA ALA A 217 -4.75 1.39 -7.09
C ALA A 217 -6.22 1.45 -7.55
N GLY A 218 -6.75 2.65 -7.87
CA GLY A 218 -8.09 2.84 -8.43
C GLY A 218 -8.20 2.53 -9.92
N LEU A 219 -7.08 2.40 -10.64
CA LEU A 219 -7.11 2.03 -12.06
C LEU A 219 -7.39 0.54 -12.24
N PRO A 220 -8.07 0.13 -13.34
CA PRO A 220 -8.23 -1.27 -13.72
C PRO A 220 -6.89 -2.00 -13.77
N ILE A 221 -6.88 -3.28 -13.38
CA ILE A 221 -5.66 -4.10 -13.34
C ILE A 221 -4.97 -4.16 -14.72
N ALA A 222 -5.77 -4.30 -15.79
CA ALA A 222 -5.25 -4.33 -17.16
C ALA A 222 -4.52 -3.02 -17.52
N LEU A 223 -5.12 -1.87 -17.20
CA LEU A 223 -4.53 -0.55 -17.48
C LEU A 223 -3.24 -0.35 -16.67
N ARG A 224 -3.24 -0.71 -15.39
CA ARG A 224 -2.03 -0.66 -14.55
C ARG A 224 -0.88 -1.46 -15.16
N LYS A 225 -1.19 -2.66 -15.67
CA LYS A 225 -0.19 -3.50 -16.34
C LYS A 225 0.34 -2.85 -17.62
N THR A 226 -0.54 -2.32 -18.46
CA THR A 226 -0.16 -1.61 -19.70
C THR A 226 0.74 -0.41 -19.41
N VAL A 227 0.37 0.44 -18.46
CA VAL A 227 1.18 1.62 -18.07
C VAL A 227 2.55 1.19 -17.55
N GLN A 228 2.59 0.18 -16.68
CA GLN A 228 3.85 -0.34 -16.15
C GLN A 228 4.75 -0.89 -17.26
N GLU A 229 4.21 -1.70 -18.18
CA GLU A 229 4.98 -2.28 -19.29
C GLU A 229 5.47 -1.19 -20.26
N SER A 230 4.63 -0.22 -20.61
CA SER A 230 5.01 0.90 -21.49
C SER A 230 6.13 1.76 -20.87
N TRP A 231 6.06 2.00 -19.57
CA TRP A 231 7.12 2.74 -18.87
C TRP A 231 8.41 1.92 -18.71
N MET A 232 8.31 0.62 -18.42
CA MET A 232 9.47 -0.28 -18.38
C MET A 232 10.21 -0.33 -19.72
N ASN A 233 9.48 -0.28 -20.83
CA ASN A 233 10.00 -0.32 -22.21
C ASN A 233 10.36 1.06 -22.77
N ASN A 234 10.37 2.12 -21.94
CA ASN A 234 10.67 3.51 -22.35
C ASN A 234 9.72 4.10 -23.41
N GLN A 235 8.50 3.55 -23.56
CA GLN A 235 7.47 4.12 -24.43
C GLN A 235 6.83 5.37 -23.80
N ILE A 236 6.76 5.43 -22.48
CA ILE A 236 6.46 6.63 -21.71
C ILE A 236 7.64 6.98 -20.80
N GLN A 237 7.89 8.27 -20.64
CA GLN A 237 9.02 8.76 -19.85
C GLN A 237 8.66 8.93 -18.38
N ILE A 238 7.45 9.39 -18.07
CA ILE A 238 7.05 9.85 -16.76
C ILE A 238 5.85 9.02 -16.27
N VAL A 239 5.91 8.55 -15.03
CA VAL A 239 4.74 8.03 -14.33
C VAL A 239 4.42 8.91 -13.13
N VAL A 240 3.21 9.45 -13.08
CA VAL A 240 2.66 10.11 -11.89
C VAL A 240 1.85 9.09 -11.12
N CYS A 241 2.14 8.90 -9.83
CA CYS A 241 1.59 7.77 -9.11
C CYS A 241 1.40 8.03 -7.61
N THR A 242 0.59 7.17 -6.99
CA THR A 242 0.61 7.00 -5.54
C THR A 242 1.66 5.96 -5.13
N SER A 243 1.84 5.72 -3.81
CA SER A 243 2.69 4.63 -3.27
C SER A 243 2.34 3.23 -3.81
N ALA A 244 1.18 3.07 -4.47
CA ALA A 244 0.81 1.83 -5.16
C ALA A 244 1.75 1.48 -6.32
N PHE A 245 2.41 2.48 -6.93
CA PHE A 245 3.46 2.28 -7.93
C PHE A 245 4.80 2.18 -7.24
N GLY A 246 5.15 0.98 -6.85
CA GLY A 246 6.38 0.93 -6.07
C GLY A 246 6.90 -0.46 -5.82
N MET A 247 6.30 -1.21 -4.92
CA MET A 247 6.80 -2.53 -4.56
C MET A 247 6.80 -3.46 -5.78
N GLY A 248 7.97 -4.03 -6.11
CA GLY A 248 8.15 -4.88 -7.28
C GLY A 248 8.76 -4.19 -8.51
N ILE A 249 8.70 -2.88 -8.64
CA ILE A 249 9.27 -2.19 -9.79
C ILE A 249 10.80 -2.21 -9.72
N ASN A 250 11.40 -2.81 -10.74
CA ASN A 250 12.86 -2.95 -10.87
C ASN A 250 13.40 -2.38 -12.19
N LYS A 251 13.08 -1.13 -12.49
CA LYS A 251 13.66 -0.41 -13.63
C LYS A 251 15.02 0.18 -13.23
N PRO A 252 16.12 -0.15 -13.91
CA PRO A 252 17.46 0.26 -13.49
C PRO A 252 17.75 1.74 -13.78
N ASP A 253 17.19 2.28 -14.83
CA ASP A 253 17.53 3.57 -15.46
C ASP A 253 16.60 4.73 -15.07
N VAL A 254 15.97 4.67 -13.92
CA VAL A 254 15.21 5.81 -13.37
C VAL A 254 16.20 6.91 -12.99
N ARG A 255 16.05 8.09 -13.60
CA ARG A 255 16.97 9.22 -13.35
C ARG A 255 16.47 10.14 -12.27
N THR A 256 15.17 10.33 -12.16
CA THR A 256 14.60 11.28 -11.21
C THR A 256 13.38 10.69 -10.51
N VAL A 257 13.34 10.82 -9.20
CA VAL A 257 12.16 10.57 -8.37
C VAL A 257 11.74 11.90 -7.75
N ILE A 258 10.50 12.31 -7.98
CA ILE A 258 9.95 13.55 -7.44
C ILE A 258 8.86 13.18 -6.44
N HIS A 259 8.95 13.66 -5.20
CA HIS A 259 7.85 13.65 -4.26
C HIS A 259 7.11 14.99 -4.37
N TYR A 260 5.97 14.96 -5.06
CA TYR A 260 5.10 16.12 -5.24
C TYR A 260 4.36 16.48 -3.95
N ASP A 261 3.98 15.48 -3.18
CA ASP A 261 3.42 15.60 -1.83
C ASP A 261 4.37 14.97 -0.82
N ILE A 262 4.31 15.44 0.44
CA ILE A 262 5.16 14.93 1.51
C ILE A 262 4.75 13.48 1.82
N PRO A 263 5.68 12.51 1.78
CA PRO A 263 5.38 11.12 2.13
C PRO A 263 4.95 10.96 3.59
N GLY A 264 4.28 9.85 3.89
CA GLY A 264 3.78 9.56 5.23
C GLY A 264 4.87 9.27 6.27
N SER A 265 6.07 8.91 5.83
CA SER A 265 7.21 8.64 6.71
C SER A 265 8.55 8.72 5.97
N ILE A 266 9.63 8.82 6.75
CA ILE A 266 11.00 8.82 6.22
C ILE A 266 11.36 7.47 5.57
N GLU A 267 10.82 6.36 6.09
CA GLU A 267 11.02 5.03 5.51
C GLU A 267 10.36 4.90 4.14
N GLN A 268 9.13 5.41 4.02
CA GLN A 268 8.44 5.47 2.74
C GLN A 268 9.22 6.33 1.73
N TYR A 269 9.63 7.53 2.16
CA TYR A 269 10.47 8.42 1.35
C TYR A 269 11.74 7.71 0.85
N TYR A 270 12.47 7.04 1.75
CA TYR A 270 13.71 6.35 1.40
C TYR A 270 13.49 5.19 0.42
N GLN A 271 12.42 4.42 0.60
CA GLN A 271 12.09 3.32 -0.33
C GLN A 271 11.68 3.83 -1.72
N GLU A 272 10.92 4.90 -1.78
CA GLU A 272 10.47 5.51 -3.04
C GLU A 272 11.64 6.21 -3.75
N ALA A 273 12.41 7.03 -3.06
CA ALA A 273 13.63 7.67 -3.57
C ALA A 273 14.66 6.65 -4.06
N GLY A 274 14.82 5.54 -3.32
CA GLY A 274 15.74 4.45 -3.64
C GLY A 274 15.46 3.71 -4.96
N ARG A 275 14.39 4.05 -5.68
CA ARG A 275 14.11 3.53 -7.02
C ARG A 275 14.96 4.17 -8.09
N ALA A 276 15.48 5.37 -7.84
CA ALA A 276 16.35 6.06 -8.77
C ALA A 276 17.76 5.45 -8.77
N GLY A 277 18.41 5.44 -9.93
CA GLY A 277 19.81 5.09 -10.12
C GLY A 277 20.21 3.66 -9.70
N ARG A 278 19.36 2.66 -9.93
CA ARG A 278 19.70 1.26 -9.61
C ARG A 278 20.79 0.67 -10.47
N ASP A 279 21.05 1.27 -11.61
CA ASP A 279 22.16 0.94 -12.52
C ASP A 279 23.52 1.53 -12.08
N GLY A 280 23.56 2.23 -10.95
CA GLY A 280 24.78 2.89 -10.45
C GLY A 280 25.08 4.24 -11.10
N LYS A 281 24.32 4.67 -12.10
CA LYS A 281 24.49 6.00 -12.72
C LYS A 281 23.87 7.09 -11.87
N ALA A 282 24.33 8.33 -12.03
CA ALA A 282 23.81 9.49 -11.32
C ALA A 282 22.28 9.63 -11.46
N ALA A 283 21.64 9.88 -10.34
CA ALA A 283 20.18 10.03 -10.23
C ALA A 283 19.83 10.98 -9.08
N GLU A 284 18.60 11.51 -9.11
CA GLU A 284 18.11 12.48 -8.13
C GLU A 284 16.82 12.04 -7.48
N ALA A 285 16.67 12.35 -6.18
CA ALA A 285 15.42 12.28 -5.46
C ALA A 285 15.10 13.67 -4.91
N ILE A 286 13.99 14.25 -5.36
CA ILE A 286 13.60 15.62 -5.03
C ILE A 286 12.27 15.59 -4.27
N LEU A 287 12.26 16.07 -3.03
CA LEU A 287 11.06 16.31 -2.26
C LEU A 287 10.68 17.78 -2.36
N MET A 288 9.46 18.05 -2.80
CA MET A 288 8.94 19.42 -2.90
C MET A 288 7.83 19.63 -1.89
N TYR A 289 7.79 20.82 -1.28
CA TYR A 289 6.67 21.19 -0.41
C TYR A 289 6.39 22.70 -0.45
N GLN A 290 5.12 23.03 -0.18
CA GLN A 290 4.64 24.35 0.12
C GLN A 290 4.28 24.44 1.61
N PRO A 291 4.17 25.64 2.22
CA PRO A 291 3.70 25.76 3.60
C PRO A 291 2.36 25.06 3.87
N SER A 292 1.39 25.23 2.95
CA SER A 292 0.08 24.58 3.02
C SER A 292 0.13 23.05 3.02
N ASP A 293 1.07 22.45 2.29
CA ASP A 293 1.26 20.99 2.27
C ASP A 293 1.76 20.49 3.62
N TRP A 294 2.63 21.28 4.25
CA TRP A 294 3.15 20.97 5.56
C TRP A 294 2.04 20.99 6.61
N GLU A 295 1.22 22.05 6.64
CA GLU A 295 0.07 22.16 7.55
C GLU A 295 -0.91 21.01 7.37
N TYR A 296 -1.23 20.67 6.11
CA TYR A 296 -2.09 19.54 5.79
C TYR A 296 -1.48 18.21 6.26
N TRP A 297 -0.20 17.98 5.98
CA TRP A 297 0.50 16.78 6.38
C TRP A 297 0.53 16.61 7.89
N GLU A 298 0.85 17.67 8.64
CA GLU A 298 0.87 17.67 10.09
C GLU A 298 -0.53 17.39 10.68
N ALA A 299 -1.57 18.02 10.15
CA ALA A 299 -2.95 17.77 10.54
C ALA A 299 -3.35 16.30 10.31
N LEU A 300 -2.90 15.69 9.19
CA LEU A 300 -3.17 14.29 8.90
C LEU A 300 -2.43 13.36 9.88
N GLN A 301 -1.17 13.67 10.23
CA GLN A 301 -0.42 12.87 11.20
C GLN A 301 -1.07 12.92 12.60
N ASN A 302 -1.60 14.08 13.03
CA ASN A 302 -2.28 14.23 14.30
C ASN A 302 -3.54 13.36 14.42
N LYS A 303 -4.19 13.00 13.29
CA LYS A 303 -5.36 12.10 13.26
C LYS A 303 -5.00 10.61 13.34
N LYS A 304 -3.73 10.25 13.24
CA LYS A 304 -3.26 8.84 13.20
C LYS A 304 -3.48 8.11 14.53
N PHE A 305 -3.41 8.82 15.63
CA PHE A 305 -3.62 8.32 16.99
C PHE A 305 -4.77 9.06 17.66
N PRO A 306 -6.03 8.67 17.42
CA PRO A 306 -7.18 9.30 18.07
C PRO A 306 -7.10 9.14 19.60
N PRO A 307 -7.58 10.12 20.40
CA PRO A 307 -7.70 9.95 21.83
C PRO A 307 -8.44 8.67 22.23
N ILE A 308 -8.08 8.08 23.37
CA ILE A 308 -8.68 6.82 23.82
C ILE A 308 -10.21 6.94 23.98
N GLU A 309 -10.67 8.06 24.45
CA GLU A 309 -12.11 8.38 24.60
C GLU A 309 -12.82 8.35 23.23
N VAL A 310 -12.15 8.85 22.19
CA VAL A 310 -12.67 8.83 20.82
C VAL A 310 -12.71 7.38 20.28
N ILE A 311 -11.68 6.58 20.56
CA ILE A 311 -11.66 5.15 20.15
C ILE A 311 -12.81 4.40 20.82
N LYS A 312 -13.01 4.60 22.13
CA LYS A 312 -14.12 4.01 22.90
C LYS A 312 -15.48 4.45 22.38
N LYS A 313 -15.62 5.75 22.07
CA LYS A 313 -16.86 6.30 21.49
C LYS A 313 -17.16 5.68 20.11
N ILE A 314 -16.16 5.52 19.28
CA ILE A 314 -16.30 4.89 17.94
C ILE A 314 -16.67 3.41 18.07
N TYR A 315 -16.15 2.68 19.07
CA TYR A 315 -16.58 1.32 19.36
C TYR A 315 -18.07 1.26 19.74
N GLN A 316 -18.52 2.20 20.59
CA GLN A 316 -19.93 2.32 20.96
C GLN A 316 -20.80 2.58 19.71
N HIS A 317 -20.42 3.56 18.90
CA HIS A 317 -21.11 3.87 17.66
C HIS A 317 -21.15 2.69 16.69
N LEU A 318 -20.07 1.91 16.59
CA LEU A 318 -20.02 0.70 15.75
C LEU A 318 -21.06 -0.33 16.22
N ALA A 319 -21.13 -0.58 17.53
CA ALA A 319 -22.09 -1.53 18.08
C ALA A 319 -23.53 -1.03 17.93
N ASP A 320 -23.77 0.27 18.09
CA ASP A 320 -25.08 0.90 17.89
C ASP A 320 -25.49 0.87 16.40
N PHE A 321 -24.55 1.09 15.50
CA PHE A 321 -24.79 1.03 14.04
C PHE A 321 -25.33 -0.35 13.60
N VAL A 322 -24.76 -1.42 14.14
CA VAL A 322 -25.20 -2.80 13.84
C VAL A 322 -26.30 -3.28 14.81
N GLN A 323 -26.81 -2.41 15.66
CA GLN A 323 -27.88 -2.67 16.64
C GLN A 323 -27.57 -3.86 17.57
N LEU A 324 -26.30 -4.01 17.96
CA LEU A 324 -25.84 -5.12 18.80
C LEU A 324 -26.11 -4.81 20.29
N PRO A 325 -26.90 -5.61 21.04
CA PRO A 325 -27.11 -5.43 22.46
C PRO A 325 -25.84 -5.72 23.30
N ILE A 326 -25.73 -5.11 24.47
CA ILE A 326 -24.67 -5.41 25.44
C ILE A 326 -24.77 -6.87 25.88
N GLY A 327 -23.64 -7.57 25.96
CA GLY A 327 -23.55 -8.98 26.35
C GLY A 327 -23.81 -9.97 25.21
N MET A 328 -23.98 -9.50 23.98
CA MET A 328 -24.21 -10.33 22.79
C MET A 328 -23.16 -10.08 21.71
N GLY A 329 -23.13 -10.92 20.69
CA GLY A 329 -22.40 -10.73 19.43
C GLY A 329 -21.08 -11.45 19.28
N GLU A 330 -20.70 -12.35 20.20
CA GLU A 330 -19.47 -13.12 20.07
C GLU A 330 -19.49 -13.97 18.79
N GLN A 331 -18.51 -13.74 17.89
CA GLN A 331 -18.35 -14.32 16.56
C GLN A 331 -19.45 -13.96 15.56
N ASP A 332 -20.41 -13.10 15.91
CA ASP A 332 -21.46 -12.64 14.99
C ASP A 332 -20.89 -11.72 13.92
N GLN A 333 -21.48 -11.80 12.73
CA GLN A 333 -21.10 -11.02 11.56
C GLN A 333 -22.26 -10.11 11.15
N PHE A 334 -21.93 -8.84 10.88
CA PHE A 334 -22.90 -7.84 10.49
C PHE A 334 -22.47 -7.14 9.20
N PRO A 335 -23.40 -6.75 8.33
CA PRO A 335 -23.12 -5.84 7.23
C PRO A 335 -22.54 -4.52 7.78
N PHE A 336 -21.48 -4.01 7.18
CA PHE A 336 -20.84 -2.78 7.63
C PHE A 336 -20.43 -1.90 6.46
N ASP A 337 -21.10 -0.76 6.30
CA ASP A 337 -20.76 0.29 5.38
C ASP A 337 -20.04 1.43 6.11
N PHE A 338 -18.74 1.58 5.85
CA PHE A 338 -17.93 2.61 6.49
C PHE A 338 -18.38 4.04 6.16
N GLU A 339 -18.80 4.28 4.91
CA GLU A 339 -19.24 5.61 4.49
C GLU A 339 -20.56 6.00 5.16
N GLN A 340 -21.52 5.07 5.17
CA GLN A 340 -22.77 5.25 5.86
C GLN A 340 -22.58 5.37 7.37
N PHE A 341 -21.69 4.58 7.97
CA PHE A 341 -21.33 4.69 9.38
C PHE A 341 -20.82 6.09 9.73
N CYS A 342 -19.87 6.61 8.95
CA CYS A 342 -19.35 7.96 9.19
C CYS A 342 -20.43 9.03 9.02
N LEU A 343 -21.33 8.87 8.06
CA LEU A 343 -22.43 9.82 7.84
C LEU A 343 -23.43 9.82 9.00
N VAL A 344 -23.88 8.64 9.45
CA VAL A 344 -24.89 8.50 10.53
C VAL A 344 -24.41 9.14 11.84
N PHE A 345 -23.12 9.02 12.16
CA PHE A 345 -22.56 9.52 13.41
C PHE A 345 -21.76 10.82 13.27
N ASP A 346 -21.80 11.47 12.10
CA ASP A 346 -21.06 12.69 11.78
C ASP A 346 -19.56 12.61 12.17
N LEU A 347 -18.88 11.57 11.66
CA LEU A 347 -17.50 11.26 12.00
C LEU A 347 -16.51 11.75 10.92
N ASP A 348 -15.38 12.32 11.37
CA ASP A 348 -14.23 12.47 10.48
C ASP A 348 -13.74 11.08 10.02
N LYS A 349 -13.77 10.84 8.70
CA LYS A 349 -13.45 9.54 8.09
C LYS A 349 -12.05 9.05 8.43
N THR A 350 -11.08 9.95 8.56
CA THR A 350 -9.70 9.59 8.90
C THR A 350 -9.59 9.15 10.35
N ILE A 351 -10.20 9.87 11.27
CA ILE A 351 -10.24 9.52 12.69
C ILE A 351 -11.00 8.22 12.90
N ALA A 352 -12.19 8.08 12.29
CA ALA A 352 -13.01 6.88 12.39
C ALA A 352 -12.25 5.65 11.89
N ARG A 353 -11.60 5.73 10.71
CA ARG A 353 -10.81 4.63 10.16
C ARG A 353 -9.66 4.23 11.08
N ASN A 354 -8.90 5.20 11.58
CA ASN A 354 -7.79 4.93 12.48
C ASN A 354 -8.27 4.30 13.79
N ALA A 355 -9.38 4.79 14.37
CA ALA A 355 -9.97 4.21 15.58
C ALA A 355 -10.45 2.76 15.35
N LEU A 356 -11.18 2.50 14.26
CA LEU A 356 -11.64 1.16 13.90
C LEU A 356 -10.47 0.18 13.67
N GLN A 357 -9.38 0.67 13.06
CA GLN A 357 -8.16 -0.13 12.92
C GLN A 357 -7.54 -0.47 14.29
N TRP A 358 -7.54 0.46 15.25
CA TRP A 358 -7.10 0.18 16.61
C TRP A 358 -7.99 -0.87 17.28
N ILE A 359 -9.30 -0.71 17.22
CA ILE A 359 -10.28 -1.66 17.78
C ILE A 359 -10.08 -3.07 17.19
N ALA A 360 -9.79 -3.15 15.89
CA ALA A 360 -9.50 -4.42 15.22
C ALA A 360 -8.14 -5.01 15.62
N GLN A 361 -7.11 -4.19 15.79
CA GLN A 361 -5.78 -4.62 16.24
C GLN A 361 -5.77 -5.15 17.67
N GLU A 362 -6.58 -4.56 18.55
CA GLU A 362 -6.82 -5.04 19.91
C GLU A 362 -7.67 -6.33 19.95
N GLY A 363 -8.15 -6.79 18.80
CA GLY A 363 -8.87 -8.05 18.66
C GLY A 363 -10.34 -7.98 19.04
N HIS A 364 -10.94 -6.80 19.21
CA HIS A 364 -12.36 -6.69 19.51
C HIS A 364 -13.24 -7.03 18.32
N VAL A 365 -12.81 -6.63 17.12
CA VAL A 365 -13.55 -6.87 15.88
C VAL A 365 -12.61 -7.30 14.75
N LYS A 366 -13.18 -7.82 13.68
CA LYS A 366 -12.52 -8.04 12.38
C LYS A 366 -13.35 -7.38 11.30
N PHE A 367 -12.70 -6.76 10.33
CA PHE A 367 -13.33 -6.22 9.15
C PHE A 367 -12.95 -7.06 7.93
N SER A 368 -13.90 -7.29 7.02
CA SER A 368 -13.57 -7.79 5.68
C SER A 368 -12.79 -6.72 4.91
N GLU A 369 -11.95 -7.10 3.96
CA GLU A 369 -11.22 -6.12 3.13
C GLU A 369 -12.17 -5.18 2.36
N ALA A 370 -13.35 -5.66 1.97
CA ALA A 370 -14.39 -4.91 1.30
C ALA A 370 -15.00 -3.79 2.17
N SER A 371 -14.91 -3.88 3.51
CA SER A 371 -15.56 -2.92 4.44
C SER A 371 -15.11 -1.47 4.25
N PHE A 372 -13.94 -1.26 3.68
CA PHE A 372 -13.36 0.08 3.48
C PHE A 372 -13.20 0.48 2.00
N LYS A 373 -13.71 -0.33 1.08
CA LYS A 373 -13.65 -0.05 -0.36
C LYS A 373 -15.04 0.39 -0.85
N PRO A 374 -15.26 1.69 -1.13
CA PRO A 374 -16.53 2.16 -1.68
C PRO A 374 -16.72 1.71 -3.12
N SER A 375 -17.97 1.71 -3.58
CA SER A 375 -18.26 1.63 -5.01
C SER A 375 -17.73 2.85 -5.75
N MET A 376 -17.21 2.65 -6.96
CA MET A 376 -16.62 3.72 -7.78
C MET A 376 -17.31 3.76 -9.14
N VAL A 377 -17.62 4.94 -9.63
CA VAL A 377 -18.13 5.17 -11.00
C VAL A 377 -17.39 6.31 -11.67
N GLN A 378 -17.07 6.11 -12.94
CA GLN A 378 -16.68 7.18 -13.86
C GLN A 378 -17.60 7.12 -15.07
N VAL A 379 -18.17 8.23 -15.47
CA VAL A 379 -18.97 8.33 -16.69
C VAL A 379 -18.03 8.54 -17.88
N LEU A 380 -18.22 7.73 -18.92
CA LEU A 380 -17.45 7.75 -20.15
C LEU A 380 -18.31 8.33 -21.28
N GLY A 381 -17.67 9.03 -22.19
CA GLY A 381 -18.34 9.58 -23.37
C GLY A 381 -18.52 11.10 -23.33
N ASP A 382 -18.79 11.64 -24.51
CA ASP A 382 -19.04 13.06 -24.68
C ASP A 382 -20.49 13.41 -24.30
N ARG A 383 -20.70 14.68 -23.97
CA ARG A 383 -21.99 15.19 -23.51
C ARG A 383 -23.14 14.90 -24.49
N HIS A 384 -22.87 14.96 -25.80
CA HIS A 384 -23.92 14.77 -26.82
C HIS A 384 -24.39 13.32 -26.86
N SER A 385 -23.46 12.36 -26.82
CA SER A 385 -23.77 10.91 -26.77
C SER A 385 -24.58 10.54 -25.53
N LEU A 386 -24.21 11.12 -24.36
CA LEU A 386 -24.91 10.88 -23.10
C LEU A 386 -26.35 11.43 -23.12
N GLU A 387 -26.56 12.66 -23.62
CA GLU A 387 -27.86 13.28 -23.75
C GLU A 387 -28.76 12.50 -24.74
N GLN A 388 -28.18 11.96 -25.82
CA GLN A 388 -28.91 11.12 -26.78
C GLN A 388 -29.31 9.77 -26.15
N PHE A 389 -28.44 9.17 -25.37
CA PHE A 389 -28.72 7.95 -24.64
C PHE A 389 -29.86 8.14 -23.62
N GLU A 390 -29.80 9.21 -22.82
CA GLU A 390 -30.86 9.55 -21.84
C GLU A 390 -32.25 9.68 -22.48
N LYS A 391 -32.33 10.31 -23.64
CA LYS A 391 -33.61 10.47 -24.37
C LYS A 391 -34.19 9.15 -24.87
N ASN A 392 -33.33 8.23 -25.28
CA ASN A 392 -33.74 6.97 -25.90
C ASN A 392 -33.97 5.84 -24.88
N ASN A 393 -33.46 5.97 -23.66
CA ASN A 393 -33.46 4.92 -22.64
C ASN A 393 -33.93 5.48 -21.29
N VAL A 394 -35.23 5.56 -21.09
CA VAL A 394 -35.85 6.24 -19.92
C VAL A 394 -35.30 5.73 -18.58
N ILE A 395 -35.23 4.42 -18.38
CA ILE A 395 -34.82 3.83 -17.09
C ILE A 395 -33.34 3.99 -16.82
N PRO A 396 -32.39 3.45 -17.62
CA PRO A 396 -30.96 3.62 -17.36
C PRO A 396 -30.52 5.08 -17.54
N GLY A 397 -31.19 5.86 -18.38
CA GLY A 397 -30.97 7.29 -18.56
C GLY A 397 -31.27 8.07 -17.28
N THR A 398 -32.30 7.73 -16.52
CA THR A 398 -32.61 8.36 -15.22
C THR A 398 -31.45 8.11 -14.21
N VAL A 399 -30.93 6.89 -14.18
CA VAL A 399 -29.80 6.57 -13.29
C VAL A 399 -28.54 7.33 -13.71
N LEU A 400 -28.24 7.38 -15.01
CA LEU A 400 -27.11 8.12 -15.56
C LEU A 400 -27.23 9.63 -15.26
N GLN A 401 -28.39 10.22 -15.46
CA GLN A 401 -28.65 11.62 -15.14
C GLN A 401 -28.50 11.92 -13.65
N THR A 402 -28.97 11.01 -12.79
CA THR A 402 -28.82 11.14 -11.34
C THR A 402 -27.34 11.10 -10.94
N LEU A 403 -26.55 10.21 -11.53
CA LEU A 403 -25.10 10.18 -11.34
C LEU A 403 -24.43 11.51 -11.70
N LEU A 404 -24.72 12.03 -12.90
CA LEU A 404 -24.14 13.28 -13.40
C LEU A 404 -24.51 14.49 -12.54
N ARG A 405 -25.70 14.51 -11.96
CA ARG A 405 -26.17 15.60 -11.08
C ARG A 405 -25.63 15.50 -9.66
N THR A 406 -25.44 14.29 -9.16
CA THR A 406 -25.09 14.05 -7.75
C THR A 406 -23.58 14.12 -7.51
N TYR A 407 -22.77 13.65 -8.47
CA TYR A 407 -21.33 13.51 -8.29
C TYR A 407 -20.55 14.42 -9.24
N GLY A 408 -20.06 15.56 -8.71
CA GLY A 408 -19.22 16.48 -9.48
C GLY A 408 -17.89 15.83 -9.89
N GLY A 409 -17.43 16.10 -11.12
CA GLY A 409 -16.16 15.55 -11.65
C GLY A 409 -16.22 14.08 -12.08
N ILE A 410 -17.41 13.47 -12.13
CA ILE A 410 -17.58 12.05 -12.49
C ILE A 410 -17.24 11.76 -13.97
N LEU A 411 -17.22 12.78 -14.82
CA LEU A 411 -16.76 12.70 -16.21
C LEU A 411 -15.23 12.69 -16.30
N ASP A 412 -14.56 13.40 -15.38
CA ASP A 412 -13.12 13.61 -15.43
C ASP A 412 -12.34 12.49 -14.74
N SER A 413 -12.90 11.96 -13.66
CA SER A 413 -12.24 10.91 -12.86
C SER A 413 -13.27 10.03 -12.13
N PRO A 414 -12.88 8.77 -11.76
CA PRO A 414 -13.73 7.90 -10.97
C PRO A 414 -14.10 8.54 -9.63
N GLN A 415 -15.40 8.66 -9.36
CA GLN A 415 -15.94 9.19 -8.11
C GLN A 415 -16.47 8.06 -7.23
N MET A 416 -16.32 8.23 -5.91
CA MET A 416 -17.00 7.36 -4.95
C MET A 416 -18.50 7.60 -5.01
N ILE A 417 -19.28 6.55 -5.13
CA ILE A 417 -20.73 6.63 -5.12
C ILE A 417 -21.32 5.89 -3.93
N GLN A 418 -22.50 6.33 -3.52
CA GLN A 418 -23.37 5.64 -2.56
C GLN A 418 -24.59 5.12 -3.31
N GLU A 419 -24.64 3.80 -3.55
CA GLU A 419 -25.74 3.16 -4.29
C GLU A 419 -27.07 3.33 -3.57
N GLN A 420 -27.02 3.38 -2.23
CA GLN A 420 -28.21 3.64 -1.41
C GLN A 420 -28.78 5.04 -1.66
N LEU A 421 -27.92 6.07 -1.72
CA LEU A 421 -28.35 7.44 -2.04
C LEU A 421 -28.97 7.53 -3.43
N LEU A 422 -28.37 6.85 -4.41
CA LEU A 422 -28.95 6.77 -5.76
C LEU A 422 -30.31 6.07 -5.75
N ALA A 423 -30.46 5.01 -4.94
CA ALA A 423 -31.71 4.28 -4.78
C ALA A 423 -32.83 5.19 -4.23
N GLU A 424 -32.52 6.01 -3.24
CA GLU A 424 -33.42 7.01 -2.65
C GLU A 424 -33.79 8.10 -3.67
N LEU A 425 -32.82 8.65 -4.38
CA LEU A 425 -33.04 9.72 -5.38
C LEU A 425 -33.86 9.23 -6.58
N VAL A 426 -33.66 7.99 -7.04
CA VAL A 426 -34.39 7.38 -8.15
C VAL A 426 -35.71 6.73 -7.68
N GLN A 427 -35.96 6.66 -6.38
CA GLN A 427 -37.11 6.00 -5.74
C GLN A 427 -37.24 4.52 -6.17
N ARG A 428 -36.14 3.79 -6.12
CA ARG A 428 -36.04 2.36 -6.43
C ARG A 428 -35.18 1.67 -5.38
N ASP A 429 -35.22 0.34 -5.33
CA ASP A 429 -34.33 -0.43 -4.43
C ASP A 429 -32.87 -0.45 -4.92
N ILE A 430 -31.97 -0.77 -4.01
CA ILE A 430 -30.53 -0.80 -4.27
C ILE A 430 -30.14 -1.83 -5.33
N TYR A 431 -30.83 -2.98 -5.35
CA TYR A 431 -30.57 -4.04 -6.32
C TYR A 431 -30.88 -3.58 -7.74
N PHE A 432 -31.99 -2.82 -7.91
CA PHE A 432 -32.33 -2.20 -9.18
C PHE A 432 -31.22 -1.24 -9.63
N ILE A 433 -30.71 -0.38 -8.75
CA ILE A 433 -29.63 0.57 -9.08
C ILE A 433 -28.38 -0.18 -9.50
N GLN A 434 -27.94 -1.18 -8.72
CA GLN A 434 -26.77 -2.00 -9.06
C GLN A 434 -26.91 -2.66 -10.43
N LYS A 435 -28.08 -3.20 -10.76
CA LYS A 435 -28.37 -3.79 -12.07
C LYS A 435 -28.28 -2.76 -13.20
N GLN A 436 -28.77 -1.54 -12.98
CA GLN A 436 -28.66 -0.48 -13.98
C GLN A 436 -27.22 0.01 -14.15
N LEU A 437 -26.44 0.11 -13.07
CA LEU A 437 -25.01 0.48 -13.13
C LEU A 437 -24.20 -0.58 -13.89
N ILE A 438 -24.46 -1.86 -13.66
CA ILE A 438 -23.82 -2.96 -14.42
C ILE A 438 -24.19 -2.84 -15.90
N TYR A 439 -25.47 -2.64 -16.21
CA TYR A 439 -25.94 -2.48 -17.58
C TYR A 439 -25.29 -1.28 -18.30
N LEU A 440 -25.20 -0.13 -17.64
CA LEU A 440 -24.51 1.05 -18.18
C LEU A 440 -23.01 0.78 -18.41
N ALA A 441 -22.39 -0.02 -17.56
CA ALA A 441 -20.99 -0.42 -17.71
C ALA A 441 -20.79 -1.40 -18.88
N GLU A 442 -21.70 -2.35 -19.09
CA GLU A 442 -21.70 -3.26 -20.24
C GLU A 442 -21.84 -2.50 -21.57
N LEU A 443 -22.61 -1.42 -21.57
CA LEU A 443 -22.72 -0.51 -22.72
C LEU A 443 -21.50 0.39 -22.94
N GLY A 444 -20.51 0.35 -22.03
CA GLY A 444 -19.32 1.19 -22.11
C GLY A 444 -19.56 2.68 -21.80
N LEU A 445 -20.73 3.04 -21.24
CA LEU A 445 -21.06 4.41 -20.88
C LEU A 445 -20.49 4.84 -19.53
N ILE A 446 -20.19 3.88 -18.66
CA ILE A 446 -19.55 4.12 -17.38
C ILE A 446 -18.49 3.04 -17.10
N HIS A 447 -17.47 3.40 -16.32
CA HIS A 447 -16.68 2.43 -15.57
C HIS A 447 -17.30 2.31 -14.18
N TYR A 448 -17.84 1.13 -13.85
CA TYR A 448 -18.43 0.84 -12.56
C TYR A 448 -17.63 -0.27 -11.86
N HIS A 449 -17.08 0.05 -10.72
CA HIS A 449 -16.52 -0.92 -9.79
C HIS A 449 -17.49 -1.08 -8.63
N GLN A 450 -18.29 -2.13 -8.72
CA GLN A 450 -19.16 -2.52 -7.63
C GLN A 450 -18.33 -2.88 -6.41
N LYS A 451 -18.78 -2.48 -5.23
CA LYS A 451 -18.28 -2.95 -3.96
C LYS A 451 -18.34 -4.49 -3.93
N GLU A 452 -17.18 -5.15 -4.03
CA GLU A 452 -17.12 -6.62 -4.02
C GLU A 452 -17.56 -7.14 -2.65
N ASN A 453 -18.52 -8.05 -2.63
CA ASN A 453 -19.12 -8.74 -1.47
C ASN A 453 -19.55 -7.80 -0.34
N GLN A 454 -20.65 -8.09 0.31
CA GLN A 454 -21.15 -7.27 1.43
C GLN A 454 -20.02 -7.06 2.45
N PRO A 455 -19.55 -5.80 2.65
CA PRO A 455 -18.56 -5.54 3.65
C PRO A 455 -19.13 -5.91 5.00
N ILE A 456 -18.36 -6.66 5.79
CA ILE A 456 -18.79 -7.17 7.08
C ILE A 456 -17.85 -6.71 8.19
N VAL A 457 -18.42 -6.52 9.37
CA VAL A 457 -17.70 -6.49 10.64
C VAL A 457 -18.09 -7.72 11.45
N GLN A 458 -17.11 -8.42 12.00
CA GLN A 458 -17.30 -9.53 12.93
C GLN A 458 -16.85 -9.08 14.32
N PHE A 459 -17.69 -9.28 15.33
CA PHE A 459 -17.30 -9.10 16.72
C PHE A 459 -16.64 -10.39 17.22
N ASN A 460 -15.43 -10.30 17.78
CA ASN A 460 -14.73 -11.47 18.29
C ASN A 460 -15.22 -11.89 19.70
N TRP A 461 -15.80 -10.94 20.42
CA TRP A 461 -16.30 -11.09 21.79
C TRP A 461 -17.66 -10.46 21.94
N ASN A 462 -18.40 -10.84 22.98
CA ASN A 462 -19.64 -10.18 23.33
C ASN A 462 -19.42 -8.68 23.55
N ARG A 463 -20.38 -7.85 23.08
CA ARG A 463 -20.36 -6.40 23.28
C ARG A 463 -20.25 -6.07 24.76
N THR A 464 -19.26 -5.29 25.12
CA THR A 464 -19.15 -4.63 26.43
C THR A 464 -19.53 -3.16 26.29
N SER A 465 -19.92 -2.48 27.40
CA SER A 465 -20.02 -1.03 27.33
C SER A 465 -18.64 -0.44 27.06
N ALA A 466 -18.60 0.73 26.38
CA ALA A 466 -17.35 1.35 25.95
C ALA A 466 -16.40 1.66 27.13
N GLU A 467 -16.94 1.90 28.33
CA GLU A 467 -16.14 2.11 29.54
C GLU A 467 -15.29 0.91 29.92
N PHE A 468 -15.85 -0.30 29.78
CA PHE A 468 -15.19 -1.56 30.12
C PHE A 468 -14.41 -2.18 28.94
N MET A 469 -14.41 -1.52 27.79
CA MET A 469 -13.59 -1.95 26.68
C MET A 469 -12.12 -1.96 27.08
N LYS A 470 -11.49 -3.13 27.06
CA LYS A 470 -10.07 -3.29 27.37
C LYS A 470 -9.23 -2.84 26.17
N LEU A 471 -8.36 -1.89 26.41
CA LEU A 471 -7.34 -1.44 25.46
C LEU A 471 -5.98 -1.55 26.16
N ASP A 472 -4.98 -2.04 25.43
CA ASP A 472 -3.60 -2.04 25.92
C ASP A 472 -3.04 -0.60 25.83
N LEU A 473 -3.23 0.15 26.93
CA LEU A 473 -2.82 1.56 27.02
C LEU A 473 -1.30 1.72 26.96
N ASP A 474 -0.55 0.78 27.49
CA ASP A 474 0.91 0.80 27.45
C ASP A 474 1.39 0.63 26.01
N GLN A 475 0.83 -0.32 25.29
CA GLN A 475 1.12 -0.54 23.88
C GLN A 475 0.69 0.67 23.03
N TYR A 476 -0.50 1.22 23.27
CA TYR A 476 -0.98 2.42 22.59
C TYR A 476 -0.02 3.59 22.78
N THR A 477 0.36 3.88 24.05
CA THR A 477 1.23 5.01 24.40
C THR A 477 2.63 4.84 23.81
N ALA A 478 3.19 3.64 23.90
CA ALA A 478 4.49 3.34 23.32
C ALA A 478 4.51 3.50 21.79
N ARG A 479 3.47 3.02 21.10
CA ARG A 479 3.33 3.17 19.64
C ARG A 479 3.13 4.62 19.23
N LYS A 480 2.33 5.39 19.99
CA LYS A 480 2.17 6.83 19.76
C LYS A 480 3.49 7.56 19.90
N LYS A 481 4.26 7.26 20.96
CA LYS A 481 5.59 7.84 21.18
C LYS A 481 6.54 7.54 20.02
N ALA A 482 6.67 6.28 19.63
CA ALA A 482 7.52 5.87 18.51
C ALA A 482 7.09 6.53 17.19
N PHE A 483 5.78 6.69 16.97
CA PHE A 483 5.26 7.41 15.82
C PHE A 483 5.65 8.89 15.85
N LEU A 484 5.50 9.58 16.98
CA LEU A 484 5.87 10.99 17.13
C LEU A 484 7.37 11.20 16.94
N GLU A 485 8.20 10.30 17.42
CA GLU A 485 9.66 10.33 17.19
C GLU A 485 10.00 10.22 15.69
N ARG A 486 9.32 9.36 14.94
CA ARG A 486 9.49 9.28 13.46
C ARG A 486 9.04 10.56 12.77
N ILE A 487 7.90 11.13 13.18
CA ILE A 487 7.41 12.40 12.65
C ILE A 487 8.44 13.49 12.90
N LYS A 488 8.95 13.59 14.12
CA LYS A 488 9.99 14.55 14.49
C LYS A 488 11.25 14.38 13.63
N ALA A 489 11.72 13.15 13.44
CA ALA A 489 12.87 12.88 12.59
C ALA A 489 12.63 13.30 11.13
N PHE A 490 11.44 13.05 10.59
CA PHE A 490 11.13 13.46 9.22
C PHE A 490 10.98 14.98 9.09
N THR A 491 10.39 15.63 10.10
CA THR A 491 10.35 17.11 10.19
C THR A 491 11.77 17.70 10.16
N GLN A 492 12.67 17.17 10.97
CA GLN A 492 14.06 17.60 10.98
C GLN A 492 14.71 17.40 9.62
N TYR A 493 14.54 16.25 8.99
CA TYR A 493 15.06 15.99 7.65
C TYR A 493 14.61 17.01 6.61
N ILE A 494 13.35 17.47 6.68
CA ILE A 494 12.78 18.40 5.70
C ILE A 494 13.14 19.85 6.01
N GLN A 495 13.09 20.27 7.28
CA GLN A 495 13.09 21.69 7.67
C GLN A 495 14.35 22.16 8.38
N ASP A 496 15.22 21.25 8.85
CA ASP A 496 16.41 21.65 9.60
C ASP A 496 17.44 22.29 8.65
N ALA A 497 17.68 23.58 8.87
CA ALA A 497 18.68 24.34 8.12
C ALA A 497 20.14 23.99 8.50
N HIS A 498 20.35 23.28 9.61
CA HIS A 498 21.68 22.93 10.13
C HIS A 498 22.08 21.49 9.82
N LEU A 499 21.36 20.82 8.90
CA LEU A 499 21.77 19.50 8.43
C LEU A 499 23.08 19.57 7.63
N ASP A 500 24.06 18.75 8.01
CA ASP A 500 25.33 18.67 7.29
C ASP A 500 25.21 17.95 5.94
N CYS A 501 24.38 16.89 5.88
CA CYS A 501 24.21 16.06 4.69
C CYS A 501 22.94 15.23 4.77
N ARG A 502 22.13 15.27 3.71
CA ARG A 502 20.86 14.50 3.66
C ARG A 502 21.08 12.99 3.67
N SER A 503 22.01 12.49 2.88
CA SER A 503 22.33 11.05 2.85
C SER A 503 22.85 10.55 4.20
N GLN A 504 23.68 11.34 4.87
CA GLN A 504 24.21 11.02 6.19
C GLN A 504 23.11 10.98 7.25
N TYR A 505 22.16 11.93 7.20
CA TYR A 505 21.00 11.92 8.09
C TYR A 505 20.16 10.66 7.93
N LEU A 506 19.83 10.28 6.67
CA LEU A 506 19.08 9.06 6.37
C LEU A 506 19.81 7.80 6.89
N ALA A 507 21.13 7.71 6.67
CA ALA A 507 21.91 6.58 7.12
C ALA A 507 21.92 6.47 8.67
N ARG A 508 22.08 7.59 9.38
CA ARG A 508 21.99 7.64 10.86
C ARG A 508 20.59 7.23 11.34
N TYR A 509 19.53 7.69 10.67
CA TYR A 509 18.15 7.31 11.01
C TYR A 509 17.94 5.79 10.96
N PHE A 510 18.53 5.11 9.98
CA PHE A 510 18.48 3.65 9.86
C PHE A 510 19.49 2.91 10.72
N GLY A 511 20.25 3.61 11.58
CA GLY A 511 21.14 3.02 12.59
C GLY A 511 22.61 2.88 12.16
N GLU A 512 23.03 3.48 11.04
CA GLU A 512 24.44 3.51 10.66
C GLU A 512 25.23 4.46 11.59
N LYS A 513 26.26 3.94 12.27
CA LYS A 513 26.91 4.68 13.36
C LYS A 513 27.78 5.86 12.89
N SER A 514 28.46 5.72 11.77
CA SER A 514 29.40 6.72 11.28
C SER A 514 29.35 6.89 9.77
N PRO A 515 28.19 7.31 9.22
CA PRO A 515 28.06 7.49 7.79
C PRO A 515 28.89 8.71 7.34
N ILE A 516 29.51 8.59 6.16
CA ILE A 516 30.25 9.68 5.52
C ILE A 516 29.32 10.65 4.80
N SER A 517 29.77 11.88 4.59
CA SER A 517 29.04 12.87 3.78
C SER A 517 29.01 12.45 2.31
N CYS A 518 27.87 12.68 1.64
CA CYS A 518 27.71 12.22 0.25
C CYS A 518 28.33 13.14 -0.81
N ASN A 519 28.59 14.40 -0.48
CA ASN A 519 29.14 15.45 -1.35
C ASN A 519 28.30 15.78 -2.60
N ILE A 520 27.08 15.26 -2.73
CA ILE A 520 26.22 15.40 -3.93
C ILE A 520 24.80 15.86 -3.61
N CYS A 521 24.36 15.90 -2.35
CA CYS A 521 23.01 16.38 -2.00
C CYS A 521 22.97 17.93 -2.05
N ASP A 522 21.75 18.47 -2.02
CA ASP A 522 21.50 19.92 -2.06
C ASP A 522 22.32 20.70 -1.01
N ILE A 523 22.44 20.18 0.20
CA ILE A 523 23.21 20.80 1.29
C ILE A 523 24.72 20.75 0.99
N CYS A 524 25.26 19.59 0.62
CA CYS A 524 26.67 19.44 0.35
C CYS A 524 27.16 20.25 -0.86
N THR A 525 26.28 20.55 -1.80
CA THR A 525 26.64 21.36 -2.98
C THR A 525 26.46 22.85 -2.73
N SER A 526 25.49 23.28 -1.90
CA SER A 526 25.29 24.69 -1.54
C SER A 526 26.36 25.25 -0.61
N THR A 527 27.09 24.41 0.11
CA THR A 527 28.21 24.85 0.98
C THR A 527 29.55 25.01 0.24
N LYS A 528 29.56 24.77 -1.09
CA LYS A 528 30.75 24.91 -1.94
C LYS A 528 30.81 26.21 -2.74
N ASP A 529 29.73 27.00 -2.69
CA ASP A 529 29.65 28.36 -3.21
C ASP A 529 29.83 29.36 -2.04
#